data_b8570b2c6b4d2e1f8eb6d03f56653ed5
#
_entry.id   b8570b2c6b4d2e1f8eb6d03f56653ed5
#
_cell.length_a   1.000
_cell.length_b   1.000
_cell.length_c   1.000
_cell.angle_alpha   90.00
_cell.angle_beta   90.00
_cell.angle_gamma   90.00
#
_symmetry.space_group_name_H-M   'P 1'
#
loop_
_entity.id
_entity.type
_entity.pdbx_description
1 polymer ?
#
loop_
_entity_poly.entity_id
_entity_poly.type
_entity_poly.pdbx_seq_one_letter_code
_entity_poly.pdbx_strand_id
1 'polypeptide(L)'
;MTEHTPRTTTFGLQVATELHQFIEQEVLPGTGIASEAFWKGFGEIVQDLAPKNAALLAERDALQKKMDDWHRAHPGPIADMAAYKAFLTDIGYLVEAPADVKATTSQVDDELALQAGPQLVVPILNARYALNAANARWGSLYDALYGTDVISEEDGAQRTDGYNPVRGAKVIEFARAFLDEHFPLESGSHKNATGYRIESGSLVVSFAERGRTTTTGLQQAGQFRGYQGSQATPTAILLQHHGIHADIQINRDTPIGRNDAAGICDVVLEAALSTILDLEDSVAAVDAADKTLGYRNWLGIVKGTLTEEVHKGSQTFVRRLNADRHYTGANNLPLTLHGRSLLFLRNVGHLMTNPAILFGNNQQIPEGIMDAVITTTIALHDLQGHGANGIRNSRQGSVYIVKPKMHGPQEVAFAAELFGRVEKLLGLKQATVKLGIMDEERRTSVNLKACIAAAANRVAFINTGFLDRTGDEMHTPARSKLHKSARAV
;
A
#
# COMPACT_ATOMS: atom_id res chain seq x y z
N MET A 1 -30.04 9.72 -24.36
CA MET A 1 -29.12 10.27 -25.39
C MET A 1 -27.71 10.01 -24.89
N THR A 2 -26.99 9.09 -25.52
CA THR A 2 -25.59 8.89 -25.20
C THR A 2 -24.85 10.10 -25.77
N GLU A 3 -24.40 11.00 -24.89
CA GLU A 3 -23.52 12.10 -25.29
C GLU A 3 -22.29 11.48 -25.98
N HIS A 4 -22.03 11.96 -27.19
CA HIS A 4 -20.92 11.46 -28.01
C HIS A 4 -19.63 12.01 -27.38
N THR A 5 -18.95 11.19 -26.56
CA THR A 5 -17.64 11.59 -25.97
C THR A 5 -16.68 11.98 -27.09
N PRO A 6 -16.21 13.24 -27.17
CA PRO A 6 -15.27 13.68 -28.20
C PRO A 6 -13.96 12.88 -28.06
N ARG A 7 -13.37 12.49 -29.22
CA ARG A 7 -12.20 11.63 -29.25
C ARG A 7 -11.10 12.18 -30.17
N THR A 8 -9.87 11.95 -29.76
CA THR A 8 -8.67 12.20 -30.57
C THR A 8 -8.17 10.84 -31.10
N THR A 9 -8.00 10.75 -32.41
CA THR A 9 -7.44 9.53 -33.05
C THR A 9 -5.93 9.63 -33.16
N THR A 10 -5.22 8.64 -32.62
CA THR A 10 -3.76 8.57 -32.66
C THR A 10 -3.29 7.12 -32.67
N PHE A 11 -2.43 6.75 -33.61
CA PHE A 11 -1.81 5.40 -33.75
C PHE A 11 -2.76 4.21 -33.51
N GLY A 12 -3.93 4.27 -34.13
CA GLY A 12 -4.95 3.19 -34.02
C GLY A 12 -5.81 3.22 -32.77
N LEU A 13 -5.58 4.18 -31.89
CA LEU A 13 -6.38 4.43 -30.69
C LEU A 13 -7.32 5.62 -30.91
N GLN A 14 -8.54 5.54 -30.35
CA GLN A 14 -9.49 6.65 -30.26
C GLN A 14 -9.64 7.03 -28.79
N VAL A 15 -8.86 7.99 -28.36
CA VAL A 15 -8.74 8.41 -26.96
C VAL A 15 -9.77 9.49 -26.66
N ALA A 16 -10.51 9.39 -25.57
CA ALA A 16 -11.35 10.49 -25.10
C ALA A 16 -10.53 11.77 -24.97
N THR A 17 -11.02 12.88 -25.51
CA THR A 17 -10.26 14.12 -25.63
C THR A 17 -9.74 14.62 -24.28
N GLU A 18 -10.53 14.49 -23.22
CA GLU A 18 -10.13 14.85 -21.86
C GLU A 18 -8.91 14.05 -21.40
N LEU A 19 -8.92 12.73 -21.55
CA LEU A 19 -7.80 11.86 -21.18
C LEU A 19 -6.57 12.15 -22.05
N HIS A 20 -6.75 12.38 -23.36
CA HIS A 20 -5.68 12.73 -24.26
C HIS A 20 -5.00 14.05 -23.83
N GLN A 21 -5.80 15.08 -23.56
CA GLN A 21 -5.30 16.38 -23.10
C GLN A 21 -4.56 16.29 -21.78
N PHE A 22 -5.10 15.53 -20.82
CA PHE A 22 -4.42 15.27 -19.54
C PHE A 22 -3.04 14.64 -19.73
N ILE A 23 -2.96 13.62 -20.58
CA ILE A 23 -1.67 12.95 -20.86
C ILE A 23 -0.68 13.92 -21.51
N GLU A 24 -1.10 14.67 -22.52
CA GLU A 24 -0.26 15.61 -23.26
C GLU A 24 0.21 16.79 -22.41
N GLN A 25 -0.68 17.35 -21.61
CA GLN A 25 -0.42 18.63 -20.94
C GLN A 25 0.09 18.49 -19.51
N GLU A 26 -0.25 17.39 -18.83
CA GLU A 26 0.05 17.22 -17.41
C GLU A 26 1.03 16.05 -17.15
N VAL A 27 0.88 14.92 -17.88
CA VAL A 27 1.67 13.70 -17.63
C VAL A 27 3.00 13.72 -18.36
N LEU A 28 3.01 13.85 -19.69
CA LEU A 28 4.22 13.76 -20.51
C LEU A 28 5.24 14.87 -20.24
N PRO A 29 4.84 16.13 -19.98
CA PRO A 29 5.81 17.19 -19.71
C PRO A 29 6.73 16.87 -18.53
N GLY A 30 8.05 16.90 -18.77
CA GLY A 30 9.07 16.57 -17.77
C GLY A 30 9.48 15.10 -17.75
N THR A 31 8.77 14.17 -18.39
CA THR A 31 9.17 12.75 -18.43
C THR A 31 10.30 12.45 -19.40
N GLY A 32 10.55 13.34 -20.36
CA GLY A 32 11.50 13.10 -21.46
C GLY A 32 10.95 12.17 -22.56
N ILE A 33 9.71 11.74 -22.46
CA ILE A 33 9.05 10.88 -23.47
C ILE A 33 8.35 11.78 -24.49
N ALA A 34 8.70 11.63 -25.77
CA ALA A 34 8.04 12.35 -26.85
C ALA A 34 6.60 11.83 -27.05
N SER A 35 5.64 12.73 -27.27
CA SER A 35 4.23 12.38 -27.47
C SER A 35 4.03 11.33 -28.57
N GLU A 36 4.65 11.52 -29.73
CA GLU A 36 4.56 10.56 -30.83
C GLU A 36 5.05 9.14 -30.42
N ALA A 37 6.19 9.07 -29.73
CA ALA A 37 6.75 7.80 -29.26
C ALA A 37 5.85 7.13 -28.24
N PHE A 38 5.26 7.91 -27.33
CA PHE A 38 4.31 7.42 -26.32
C PHE A 38 3.08 6.79 -27.00
N TRP A 39 2.37 7.55 -27.84
CA TRP A 39 1.13 7.04 -28.44
C TRP A 39 1.35 5.90 -29.41
N LYS A 40 2.46 5.94 -30.19
CA LYS A 40 2.85 4.85 -31.07
C LYS A 40 3.09 3.56 -30.26
N GLY A 41 3.93 3.62 -29.25
CA GLY A 41 4.23 2.43 -28.44
C GLY A 41 3.02 1.96 -27.63
N PHE A 42 2.15 2.87 -27.18
CA PHE A 42 0.90 2.49 -26.51
C PHE A 42 -0.02 1.76 -27.50
N GLY A 43 -0.20 2.25 -28.73
CA GLY A 43 -0.97 1.58 -29.78
C GLY A 43 -0.42 0.17 -30.09
N GLU A 44 0.89 0.04 -30.21
CA GLU A 44 1.57 -1.26 -30.42
C GLU A 44 1.32 -2.23 -29.23
N ILE A 45 1.40 -1.76 -27.99
CA ILE A 45 1.10 -2.58 -26.80
C ILE A 45 -0.35 -3.07 -26.85
N VAL A 46 -1.32 -2.19 -27.14
CA VAL A 46 -2.73 -2.58 -27.23
C VAL A 46 -2.95 -3.61 -28.35
N GLN A 47 -2.41 -3.33 -29.54
CA GLN A 47 -2.55 -4.23 -30.69
C GLN A 47 -2.03 -5.64 -30.41
N ASP A 48 -0.88 -5.76 -29.73
CA ASP A 48 -0.23 -7.03 -29.47
C ASP A 48 -0.85 -7.78 -28.28
N LEU A 49 -1.25 -7.04 -27.22
CA LEU A 49 -1.63 -7.65 -25.95
C LEU A 49 -3.14 -7.80 -25.74
N ALA A 50 -3.99 -6.96 -26.36
CA ALA A 50 -5.43 -7.12 -26.21
C ALA A 50 -5.96 -8.49 -26.71
N PRO A 51 -5.47 -9.05 -27.83
CA PRO A 51 -5.86 -10.41 -28.23
C PRO A 51 -5.40 -11.49 -27.25
N LYS A 52 -4.20 -11.34 -26.65
CA LYS A 52 -3.70 -12.29 -25.63
C LYS A 52 -4.57 -12.22 -24.37
N ASN A 53 -4.94 -11.01 -23.94
CA ASN A 53 -5.86 -10.82 -22.82
C ASN A 53 -7.21 -11.53 -23.08
N ALA A 54 -7.79 -11.34 -24.26
CA ALA A 54 -9.04 -12.01 -24.64
C ALA A 54 -8.92 -13.53 -24.64
N ALA A 55 -7.80 -14.08 -25.11
CA ALA A 55 -7.54 -15.52 -25.09
C ALA A 55 -7.46 -16.09 -23.66
N LEU A 56 -6.81 -15.38 -22.72
CA LEU A 56 -6.75 -15.78 -21.32
C LEU A 56 -8.14 -15.77 -20.66
N LEU A 57 -8.97 -14.78 -20.97
CA LEU A 57 -10.35 -14.74 -20.48
C LEU A 57 -11.19 -15.91 -21.04
N ALA A 58 -11.06 -16.22 -22.32
CA ALA A 58 -11.72 -17.38 -22.92
C ALA A 58 -11.26 -18.71 -22.29
N GLU A 59 -9.98 -18.82 -21.89
CA GLU A 59 -9.47 -19.96 -21.12
C GLU A 59 -10.13 -20.08 -19.74
N ARG A 60 -10.33 -18.97 -19.01
CA ARG A 60 -11.07 -18.99 -17.73
C ARG A 60 -12.45 -19.63 -17.92
N ASP A 61 -13.21 -19.13 -18.92
CA ASP A 61 -14.58 -19.61 -19.19
C ASP A 61 -14.58 -21.10 -19.55
N ALA A 62 -13.62 -21.55 -20.38
CA ALA A 62 -13.49 -22.94 -20.76
C ALA A 62 -13.16 -23.84 -19.56
N LEU A 63 -12.25 -23.44 -18.68
CA LEU A 63 -11.92 -24.16 -17.46
C LEU A 63 -13.09 -24.22 -16.49
N GLN A 64 -13.79 -23.09 -16.27
CA GLN A 64 -14.97 -23.05 -15.41
C GLN A 64 -16.07 -24.00 -15.94
N LYS A 65 -16.30 -23.98 -17.24
CA LYS A 65 -17.28 -24.90 -17.86
C LYS A 65 -16.92 -26.36 -17.62
N LYS A 66 -15.66 -26.76 -17.80
CA LYS A 66 -15.19 -28.14 -17.55
C LYS A 66 -15.42 -28.55 -16.08
N MET A 67 -15.09 -27.68 -15.12
CA MET A 67 -15.33 -27.92 -13.70
C MET A 67 -16.83 -28.03 -13.39
N ASP A 68 -17.65 -27.17 -13.95
CA ASP A 68 -19.09 -27.21 -13.78
C ASP A 68 -19.68 -28.54 -14.30
N ASP A 69 -19.23 -28.99 -15.47
CA ASP A 69 -19.69 -30.25 -16.07
C ASP A 69 -19.27 -31.46 -15.19
N TRP A 70 -18.04 -31.43 -14.66
CA TRP A 70 -17.57 -32.45 -13.71
C TRP A 70 -18.44 -32.50 -12.45
N HIS A 71 -18.70 -31.36 -11.80
CA HIS A 71 -19.52 -31.29 -10.59
C HIS A 71 -20.99 -31.66 -10.82
N ARG A 72 -21.54 -31.40 -12.01
CA ARG A 72 -22.87 -31.88 -12.38
C ARG A 72 -22.92 -33.40 -12.48
N ALA A 73 -21.85 -34.02 -12.99
CA ALA A 73 -21.71 -35.47 -13.08
C ALA A 73 -21.42 -36.14 -11.73
N HIS A 74 -20.84 -35.40 -10.78
CA HIS A 74 -20.42 -35.87 -9.45
C HIS A 74 -21.04 -35.00 -8.35
N PRO A 75 -22.37 -35.04 -8.15
CA PRO A 75 -23.03 -34.17 -7.16
C PRO A 75 -22.68 -34.55 -5.71
N GLY A 76 -22.53 -33.57 -4.83
CA GLY A 76 -22.23 -33.74 -3.43
C GLY A 76 -20.74 -33.58 -3.09
N PRO A 77 -20.33 -34.01 -1.89
CA PRO A 77 -18.93 -33.97 -1.49
C PRO A 77 -18.05 -34.82 -2.42
N ILE A 78 -16.80 -34.38 -2.67
CA ILE A 78 -15.85 -35.12 -3.49
C ILE A 78 -15.46 -36.41 -2.78
N ALA A 79 -15.93 -37.55 -3.32
CA ALA A 79 -15.68 -38.87 -2.71
C ALA A 79 -14.25 -39.36 -2.96
N ASP A 80 -13.69 -39.05 -4.13
CA ASP A 80 -12.32 -39.41 -4.52
C ASP A 80 -11.52 -38.14 -4.90
N MET A 81 -10.74 -37.67 -3.92
CA MET A 81 -9.91 -36.48 -4.08
C MET A 81 -8.74 -36.72 -5.07
N ALA A 82 -8.24 -37.96 -5.18
CA ALA A 82 -7.16 -38.28 -6.10
C ALA A 82 -7.65 -38.19 -7.55
N ALA A 83 -8.80 -38.78 -7.85
CA ALA A 83 -9.44 -38.67 -9.15
C ALA A 83 -9.79 -37.21 -9.51
N TYR A 84 -10.28 -36.43 -8.54
CA TYR A 84 -10.56 -35.00 -8.79
C TYR A 84 -9.31 -34.19 -9.08
N LYS A 85 -8.21 -34.42 -8.35
CA LYS A 85 -6.93 -33.77 -8.63
C LYS A 85 -6.38 -34.18 -10.01
N ALA A 86 -6.47 -35.46 -10.38
CA ALA A 86 -6.08 -35.90 -11.71
C ALA A 86 -6.88 -35.18 -12.80
N PHE A 87 -8.20 -35.10 -12.64
CA PHE A 87 -9.04 -34.31 -13.56
C PHE A 87 -8.60 -32.86 -13.68
N LEU A 88 -8.35 -32.17 -12.55
CA LEU A 88 -7.92 -30.76 -12.57
C LEU A 88 -6.55 -30.59 -13.26
N THR A 89 -5.66 -31.57 -13.11
CA THR A 89 -4.37 -31.58 -13.81
C THR A 89 -4.54 -31.81 -15.32
N ASP A 90 -5.39 -32.78 -15.70
CA ASP A 90 -5.64 -33.14 -17.11
C ASP A 90 -6.25 -31.97 -17.90
N ILE A 91 -7.13 -31.17 -17.27
CA ILE A 91 -7.71 -30.00 -17.92
C ILE A 91 -6.79 -28.76 -17.90
N GLY A 92 -5.65 -28.81 -17.18
CA GLY A 92 -4.69 -27.70 -17.04
C GLY A 92 -5.08 -26.66 -16.00
N TYR A 93 -6.04 -26.96 -15.11
CA TYR A 93 -6.38 -26.08 -13.98
C TYR A 93 -5.29 -26.10 -12.93
N LEU A 94 -4.83 -27.30 -12.53
CA LEU A 94 -3.63 -27.48 -11.74
C LEU A 94 -2.43 -27.64 -12.67
N VAL A 95 -1.36 -26.92 -12.37
CA VAL A 95 -0.08 -27.06 -13.06
C VAL A 95 0.97 -27.66 -12.15
N GLU A 96 1.98 -28.29 -12.73
CA GLU A 96 3.11 -28.82 -11.98
C GLU A 96 3.84 -27.67 -11.27
N ALA A 97 4.02 -27.81 -9.96
CA ALA A 97 4.74 -26.82 -9.19
C ALA A 97 6.24 -26.88 -9.49
N PRO A 98 6.90 -25.77 -9.84
CA PRO A 98 8.34 -25.77 -10.03
C PRO A 98 9.08 -26.30 -8.80
N ALA A 99 10.13 -27.12 -8.99
CA ALA A 99 10.87 -27.74 -7.87
C ALA A 99 11.46 -26.66 -6.95
N ASP A 100 12.19 -25.71 -7.54
CA ASP A 100 12.79 -24.58 -6.83
C ASP A 100 12.28 -23.26 -7.39
N VAL A 101 11.72 -22.42 -6.52
CA VAL A 101 11.30 -21.06 -6.85
C VAL A 101 11.99 -20.10 -5.90
N LYS A 102 12.74 -19.18 -6.47
CA LYS A 102 13.31 -18.04 -5.74
C LYS A 102 12.85 -16.75 -6.37
N ALA A 103 12.27 -15.85 -5.58
CA ALA A 103 12.13 -14.48 -6.00
C ALA A 103 13.53 -13.86 -6.11
N THR A 104 13.84 -13.35 -7.31
CA THR A 104 15.12 -12.69 -7.62
C THR A 104 14.93 -11.18 -7.74
N THR A 105 13.81 -10.67 -7.28
CA THR A 105 13.46 -9.25 -7.28
C THR A 105 14.53 -8.46 -6.51
N SER A 106 15.01 -7.40 -7.12
CA SER A 106 16.03 -6.51 -6.56
C SER A 106 15.51 -5.07 -6.52
N GLN A 107 16.23 -4.17 -5.86
CA GLN A 107 15.84 -2.76 -5.72
C GLN A 107 14.43 -2.61 -5.11
N VAL A 108 14.18 -3.35 -4.04
CA VAL A 108 12.93 -3.30 -3.26
C VAL A 108 13.17 -2.40 -2.05
N ASP A 109 12.24 -1.48 -1.81
CA ASP A 109 12.32 -0.57 -0.66
C ASP A 109 12.17 -1.33 0.65
N ASP A 110 12.78 -0.82 1.72
CA ASP A 110 12.89 -1.48 3.03
C ASP A 110 11.53 -1.79 3.64
N GLU A 111 10.52 -0.99 3.35
CA GLU A 111 9.13 -1.18 3.78
C GLU A 111 8.51 -2.51 3.30
N LEU A 112 9.07 -3.11 2.27
CA LEU A 112 8.70 -4.44 1.78
C LEU A 112 9.74 -5.50 2.09
N ALA A 113 11.03 -5.13 2.02
CA ALA A 113 12.12 -6.10 2.10
C ALA A 113 12.54 -6.42 3.53
N LEU A 114 12.46 -5.46 4.47
CA LEU A 114 13.06 -5.54 5.79
C LEU A 114 12.12 -5.18 6.94
N GLN A 115 11.06 -4.42 6.69
CA GLN A 115 10.14 -3.96 7.72
C GLN A 115 8.79 -4.66 7.61
N ALA A 116 8.29 -5.20 8.71
CA ALA A 116 6.93 -5.73 8.81
C ALA A 116 6.03 -4.70 9.50
N GLY A 117 4.97 -4.28 8.82
CA GLY A 117 4.03 -3.31 9.38
C GLY A 117 2.70 -3.28 8.63
N PRO A 118 1.74 -2.52 9.14
CA PRO A 118 0.42 -2.40 8.53
C PRO A 118 0.48 -1.86 7.10
N GLN A 119 -0.43 -2.36 6.26
CA GLN A 119 -0.67 -1.86 4.92
C GLN A 119 -2.12 -1.35 4.84
N LEU A 120 -2.30 -0.16 4.27
CA LEU A 120 -3.63 0.42 4.02
C LEU A 120 -4.03 0.22 2.56
N VAL A 121 -5.34 0.19 2.31
CA VAL A 121 -5.94 0.26 0.97
C VAL A 121 -6.97 1.38 0.99
N VAL A 122 -6.87 2.33 0.05
CA VAL A 122 -7.78 3.48 -0.03
C VAL A 122 -8.12 3.82 -1.48
N PRO A 123 -9.34 4.32 -1.76
CA PRO A 123 -9.73 4.75 -3.09
C PRO A 123 -8.92 5.97 -3.54
N ILE A 124 -8.24 5.88 -4.69
CA ILE A 124 -7.44 7.00 -5.22
C ILE A 124 -8.30 8.15 -5.74
N LEU A 125 -9.55 7.89 -6.11
CA LEU A 125 -10.47 8.94 -6.58
C LEU A 125 -10.79 9.96 -5.47
N ASN A 126 -10.59 9.60 -4.20
CA ASN A 126 -10.74 10.50 -3.08
C ASN A 126 -9.39 11.05 -2.62
N ALA A 127 -9.04 12.26 -3.04
CA ALA A 127 -7.78 12.93 -2.72
C ALA A 127 -7.52 13.02 -1.21
N ARG A 128 -8.57 13.28 -0.41
CA ARG A 128 -8.48 13.36 1.05
C ARG A 128 -8.09 12.02 1.66
N TYR A 129 -8.68 10.91 1.21
CA TYR A 129 -8.35 9.59 1.70
C TYR A 129 -6.94 9.17 1.28
N ALA A 130 -6.55 9.45 0.04
CA ALA A 130 -5.21 9.17 -0.45
C ALA A 130 -4.13 9.90 0.36
N LEU A 131 -4.32 11.22 0.62
CA LEU A 131 -3.41 12.02 1.45
C LEU A 131 -3.37 11.55 2.91
N ASN A 132 -4.54 11.20 3.49
CA ASN A 132 -4.61 10.70 4.85
C ASN A 132 -3.85 9.38 5.01
N ALA A 133 -4.05 8.44 4.09
CA ALA A 133 -3.40 7.13 4.14
C ALA A 133 -1.89 7.25 3.90
N ALA A 134 -1.45 8.07 2.94
CA ALA A 134 -0.04 8.34 2.73
C ALA A 134 0.64 8.91 3.99
N ASN A 135 -0.04 9.80 4.70
CA ASN A 135 0.47 10.43 5.93
C ASN A 135 0.32 9.54 7.17
N ALA A 136 -0.47 8.46 7.11
CA ALA A 136 -0.68 7.55 8.23
C ALA A 136 0.55 6.67 8.56
N ARG A 137 1.69 6.89 7.89
CA ARG A 137 2.94 6.25 8.30
C ARG A 137 3.30 6.59 9.75
N TRP A 138 3.00 7.79 10.22
CA TRP A 138 3.24 8.22 11.58
C TRP A 138 1.94 8.58 12.25
N GLY A 139 1.63 7.91 13.35
CA GLY A 139 0.39 8.09 14.09
C GLY A 139 0.65 8.34 15.58
N SER A 140 -0.11 9.28 16.18
CA SER A 140 -0.13 9.50 17.62
C SER A 140 -0.71 8.27 18.32
N LEU A 141 0.04 7.66 19.22
CA LEU A 141 -0.46 6.61 20.10
C LEU A 141 -1.49 7.18 21.08
N TYR A 142 -1.25 8.38 21.58
CA TYR A 142 -2.17 9.02 22.53
C TYR A 142 -3.53 9.28 21.88
N ASP A 143 -3.57 9.85 20.67
CA ASP A 143 -4.82 10.10 19.95
C ASP A 143 -5.54 8.79 19.61
N ALA A 144 -4.80 7.76 19.18
CA ALA A 144 -5.36 6.44 18.86
C ALA A 144 -6.00 5.80 20.10
N LEU A 145 -5.33 5.82 21.25
CA LEU A 145 -5.86 5.27 22.50
C LEU A 145 -7.04 6.09 23.02
N TYR A 146 -6.94 7.43 22.95
CA TYR A 146 -7.99 8.29 23.44
C TYR A 146 -9.28 8.19 22.61
N GLY A 147 -9.14 8.04 21.27
CA GLY A 147 -10.26 8.05 20.34
C GLY A 147 -10.95 6.70 20.10
N THR A 148 -10.39 5.59 20.61
CA THR A 148 -10.89 4.23 20.34
C THR A 148 -11.38 3.53 21.61
N ASP A 149 -11.88 2.32 21.47
CA ASP A 149 -12.37 1.45 22.56
C ASP A 149 -11.26 0.64 23.27
N VAL A 150 -10.00 0.83 22.89
CA VAL A 150 -8.86 0.23 23.61
C VAL A 150 -8.82 0.69 25.07
N ILE A 151 -9.13 1.96 25.32
CA ILE A 151 -9.37 2.46 26.67
C ILE A 151 -10.87 2.41 26.94
N SER A 152 -11.29 1.56 27.90
CA SER A 152 -12.68 1.46 28.33
C SER A 152 -13.26 2.81 28.74
N GLU A 153 -14.56 2.99 28.54
CA GLU A 153 -15.32 4.16 29.00
C GLU A 153 -15.82 4.04 30.44
N GLU A 154 -15.49 2.97 31.14
CA GLU A 154 -15.85 2.74 32.55
C GLU A 154 -15.06 3.62 33.51
N ASP A 155 -15.51 3.68 34.77
CA ASP A 155 -14.82 4.38 35.87
C ASP A 155 -14.53 5.87 35.61
N GLY A 156 -15.45 6.57 34.96
CA GLY A 156 -15.31 8.00 34.69
C GLY A 156 -14.45 8.32 33.45
N ALA A 157 -14.03 7.33 32.65
CA ALA A 157 -13.18 7.50 31.48
C ALA A 157 -13.95 7.65 30.15
N GLN A 158 -15.23 8.11 30.20
CA GLN A 158 -16.05 8.32 29.00
C GLN A 158 -15.42 9.36 28.06
N ARG A 159 -15.60 9.14 26.75
CA ARG A 159 -15.35 10.17 25.74
C ARG A 159 -16.44 11.24 25.84
N THR A 160 -16.03 12.49 25.87
CA THR A 160 -16.93 13.65 25.94
C THR A 160 -16.56 14.65 24.83
N ASP A 161 -17.33 15.72 24.68
CA ASP A 161 -17.01 16.79 23.73
C ASP A 161 -15.71 17.53 24.06
N GLY A 162 -15.22 17.42 25.30
CA GLY A 162 -13.97 18.00 25.80
C GLY A 162 -12.97 16.95 26.27
N TYR A 163 -11.79 17.40 26.67
CA TYR A 163 -10.77 16.50 27.22
C TYR A 163 -11.20 15.97 28.62
N ASN A 164 -11.21 14.65 28.74
CA ASN A 164 -11.45 13.95 29.99
C ASN A 164 -10.10 13.55 30.64
N PRO A 165 -9.72 14.17 31.80
CA PRO A 165 -8.42 13.88 32.42
C PRO A 165 -8.31 12.48 32.99
N VAL A 166 -9.42 11.82 33.39
CA VAL A 166 -9.42 10.42 33.84
C VAL A 166 -9.03 9.49 32.66
N ARG A 167 -9.64 9.71 31.49
CA ARG A 167 -9.30 8.98 30.27
C ARG A 167 -7.86 9.28 29.85
N GLY A 168 -7.44 10.55 29.87
CA GLY A 168 -6.08 10.94 29.54
C GLY A 168 -5.02 10.28 30.43
N ALA A 169 -5.30 10.12 31.73
CA ALA A 169 -4.40 9.41 32.64
C ALA A 169 -4.26 7.90 32.26
N LYS A 170 -5.36 7.23 31.90
CA LYS A 170 -5.31 5.83 31.42
C LYS A 170 -4.54 5.70 30.10
N VAL A 171 -4.64 6.67 29.19
CA VAL A 171 -3.86 6.73 27.93
C VAL A 171 -2.36 6.85 28.23
N ILE A 172 -1.97 7.75 29.11
CA ILE A 172 -0.56 7.94 29.51
C ILE A 172 -0.04 6.66 30.18
N GLU A 173 -0.81 6.05 31.07
CA GLU A 173 -0.42 4.80 31.72
C GLU A 173 -0.19 3.67 30.71
N PHE A 174 -1.11 3.49 29.76
CA PHE A 174 -0.96 2.52 28.68
C PHE A 174 0.32 2.77 27.85
N ALA A 175 0.54 4.01 27.43
CA ALA A 175 1.71 4.35 26.63
C ALA A 175 3.03 4.17 27.40
N ARG A 176 3.04 4.37 28.72
CA ARG A 176 4.20 4.07 29.55
C ARG A 176 4.46 2.56 29.67
N ALA A 177 3.40 1.77 29.85
CA ALA A 177 3.48 0.32 29.85
C ALA A 177 4.00 -0.20 28.50
N PHE A 178 3.53 0.36 27.38
CA PHE A 178 4.05 0.07 26.04
C PHE A 178 5.55 0.34 25.91
N LEU A 179 6.03 1.48 26.44
CA LEU A 179 7.47 1.77 26.46
C LEU A 179 8.25 0.80 27.32
N ASP A 180 7.74 0.41 28.48
CA ASP A 180 8.38 -0.58 29.35
C ASP A 180 8.45 -1.98 28.72
N GLU A 181 7.43 -2.38 27.96
CA GLU A 181 7.38 -3.68 27.29
C GLU A 181 8.35 -3.75 26.11
N HIS A 182 8.37 -2.72 25.27
CA HIS A 182 9.10 -2.76 24.00
C HIS A 182 10.49 -2.12 24.04
N PHE A 183 10.72 -1.22 24.99
CA PHE A 183 11.96 -0.48 25.18
C PHE A 183 12.40 -0.49 26.66
N PRO A 184 12.55 -1.68 27.26
CA PRO A 184 12.81 -1.81 28.70
C PRO A 184 14.09 -1.10 29.11
N LEU A 185 14.06 -0.52 30.30
CA LEU A 185 15.21 0.09 30.95
C LEU A 185 16.03 -0.97 31.71
N GLU A 186 17.33 -0.74 31.90
CA GLU A 186 18.20 -1.60 32.72
C GLU A 186 17.67 -1.66 34.19
N SER A 187 17.09 -0.56 34.66
CA SER A 187 16.45 -0.48 35.97
C SER A 187 15.36 0.58 35.97
N GLY A 188 14.31 0.39 36.76
CA GLY A 188 13.17 1.33 36.84
C GLY A 188 12.16 1.12 35.72
N SER A 189 11.32 2.13 35.48
CA SER A 189 10.22 2.10 34.52
C SER A 189 10.03 3.49 33.90
N HIS A 190 9.69 3.54 32.61
CA HIS A 190 9.32 4.78 31.91
C HIS A 190 8.16 5.52 32.60
N LYS A 191 7.33 4.82 33.37
CA LYS A 191 6.24 5.38 34.15
C LYS A 191 6.73 6.41 35.18
N ASN A 192 7.92 6.19 35.74
CA ASN A 192 8.50 7.01 36.80
C ASN A 192 9.61 7.96 36.28
N ALA A 193 9.82 8.02 34.98
CA ALA A 193 10.84 8.89 34.38
C ALA A 193 10.50 10.37 34.63
N THR A 194 11.51 11.16 35.00
CA THR A 194 11.40 12.60 35.20
C THR A 194 12.14 13.42 34.14
N GLY A 195 12.87 12.74 33.27
CA GLY A 195 13.57 13.37 32.14
C GLY A 195 14.35 12.39 31.30
N TYR A 196 14.64 12.83 30.11
CA TYR A 196 15.42 12.12 29.10
C TYR A 196 16.52 13.03 28.60
N ARG A 197 17.73 12.50 28.38
CA ARG A 197 18.84 13.19 27.76
C ARG A 197 19.72 12.21 27.00
N ILE A 198 20.64 12.73 26.21
CA ILE A 198 21.60 11.92 25.47
C ILE A 198 23.00 12.18 26.04
N GLU A 199 23.71 11.13 26.37
CA GLU A 199 25.12 11.18 26.80
C GLU A 199 25.93 10.17 26.00
N SER A 200 27.00 10.64 25.37
CA SER A 200 27.95 9.79 24.61
C SER A 200 27.26 8.89 23.57
N GLY A 201 26.20 9.39 22.90
CA GLY A 201 25.44 8.64 21.89
C GLY A 201 24.43 7.64 22.46
N SER A 202 24.19 7.65 23.76
CA SER A 202 23.24 6.75 24.45
C SER A 202 22.09 7.54 25.09
N LEU A 203 20.94 6.91 25.18
CA LEU A 203 19.80 7.46 25.91
C LEU A 203 20.01 7.27 27.41
N VAL A 204 19.85 8.35 28.18
CA VAL A 204 19.87 8.35 29.65
C VAL A 204 18.52 8.83 30.16
N VAL A 205 17.90 8.00 31.01
CA VAL A 205 16.61 8.27 31.65
C VAL A 205 16.83 8.62 33.11
N SER A 206 16.21 9.69 33.58
CA SER A 206 16.35 10.21 34.94
C SER A 206 15.12 9.91 35.78
N PHE A 207 15.34 9.65 37.05
CA PHE A 207 14.30 9.44 38.08
C PHE A 207 14.54 10.33 39.31
N ALA A 208 13.49 10.72 40.01
CA ALA A 208 13.58 11.38 41.28
C ALA A 208 13.28 10.38 42.41
N GLU A 209 14.31 9.98 43.17
CA GLU A 209 14.19 9.04 44.27
C GLU A 209 14.73 9.67 45.56
N ARG A 210 13.86 9.80 46.56
CA ARG A 210 14.21 10.33 47.91
C ARG A 210 15.04 11.60 47.88
N GLY A 211 14.71 12.52 46.97
CA GLY A 211 15.39 13.82 46.83
C GLY A 211 16.72 13.75 46.06
N ARG A 212 17.06 12.61 45.46
CA ARG A 212 18.22 12.42 44.57
C ARG A 212 17.78 12.08 43.16
N THR A 213 18.58 12.47 42.18
CA THR A 213 18.38 12.04 40.80
C THR A 213 19.21 10.79 40.56
N THR A 214 18.54 9.70 40.20
CA THR A 214 19.17 8.48 39.70
C THR A 214 18.99 8.37 38.19
N THR A 215 19.83 7.61 37.52
CA THR A 215 19.77 7.48 36.06
C THR A 215 19.99 6.04 35.62
N THR A 216 19.41 5.69 34.47
CA THR A 216 19.53 4.40 33.84
C THR A 216 19.61 4.55 32.33
N GLY A 217 19.96 3.48 31.62
CA GLY A 217 19.90 3.36 30.15
C GLY A 217 18.83 2.37 29.69
N LEU A 218 18.73 2.21 28.39
CA LEU A 218 17.96 1.13 27.79
C LEU A 218 18.65 -0.20 28.01
N GLN A 219 17.92 -1.26 28.34
CA GLN A 219 18.44 -2.62 28.44
C GLN A 219 19.11 -3.06 27.12
N GLN A 220 18.60 -2.63 25.99
CA GLN A 220 19.17 -2.81 24.67
C GLN A 220 19.56 -1.45 24.09
N ALA A 221 20.78 -1.00 24.33
CA ALA A 221 21.25 0.33 23.90
C ALA A 221 21.05 0.59 22.38
N GLY A 222 21.11 -0.45 21.54
CA GLY A 222 20.89 -0.36 20.09
C GLY A 222 19.48 0.04 19.67
N GLN A 223 18.50 0.01 20.58
CA GLN A 223 17.15 0.50 20.31
C GLN A 223 17.09 2.03 20.22
N PHE A 224 18.04 2.76 20.79
CA PHE A 224 18.12 4.21 20.59
C PHE A 224 18.69 4.52 19.21
N ARG A 225 17.90 5.26 18.39
CA ARG A 225 18.26 5.58 17.01
C ARG A 225 18.64 7.04 16.81
N GLY A 226 18.09 7.95 17.59
CA GLY A 226 18.36 9.36 17.42
C GLY A 226 17.45 10.26 18.25
N TYR A 227 17.56 11.56 18.03
CA TYR A 227 16.82 12.58 18.78
C TYR A 227 16.63 13.85 17.94
N GLN A 228 15.72 14.70 18.40
CA GLN A 228 15.58 16.09 17.95
C GLN A 228 15.85 17.04 19.16
N GLY A 229 16.20 18.28 18.88
CA GLY A 229 16.58 19.24 19.91
C GLY A 229 18.07 19.11 20.32
N SER A 230 18.41 19.41 21.58
CA SER A 230 19.75 19.25 22.09
C SER A 230 19.93 17.94 22.86
N GLN A 231 21.17 17.50 23.04
CA GLN A 231 21.47 16.30 23.85
C GLN A 231 20.98 16.43 25.30
N ALA A 232 21.09 17.62 25.89
CA ALA A 232 20.66 17.86 27.26
C ALA A 232 19.12 18.02 27.41
N THR A 233 18.46 18.54 26.38
CA THR A 233 17.02 18.82 26.35
C THR A 233 16.43 18.39 25.01
N PRO A 234 16.31 17.08 24.75
CA PRO A 234 15.72 16.60 23.53
C PRO A 234 14.23 16.94 23.48
N THR A 235 13.76 17.29 22.29
CA THR A 235 12.33 17.51 22.00
C THR A 235 11.65 16.26 21.44
N ALA A 236 12.46 15.33 20.93
CA ALA A 236 11.98 14.01 20.51
C ALA A 236 13.08 12.96 20.70
N ILE A 237 12.69 11.73 21.00
CA ILE A 237 13.58 10.57 21.15
C ILE A 237 13.09 9.47 20.27
N LEU A 238 13.89 9.08 19.29
CA LEU A 238 13.59 8.02 18.34
C LEU A 238 14.13 6.68 18.84
N LEU A 239 13.25 5.74 19.06
CA LEU A 239 13.54 4.36 19.41
C LEU A 239 13.14 3.42 18.26
N GLN A 240 13.73 2.23 18.19
CA GLN A 240 13.40 1.21 17.19
C GLN A 240 13.32 -0.17 17.81
N HIS A 241 12.24 -0.91 17.45
CA HIS A 241 12.04 -2.30 17.83
C HIS A 241 11.47 -3.07 16.63
N HIS A 242 12.05 -4.24 16.31
CA HIS A 242 11.67 -5.05 15.14
C HIS A 242 11.57 -4.26 13.81
N GLY A 243 12.47 -3.29 13.61
CA GLY A 243 12.49 -2.45 12.41
C GLY A 243 11.49 -1.29 12.41
N ILE A 244 10.58 -1.21 13.39
CA ILE A 244 9.56 -0.16 13.53
C ILE A 244 10.00 0.88 14.56
N HIS A 245 9.72 2.14 14.28
CA HIS A 245 10.13 3.24 15.15
C HIS A 245 9.00 3.71 16.07
N ALA A 246 9.40 4.10 17.28
CA ALA A 246 8.60 4.87 18.23
C ALA A 246 9.32 6.18 18.54
N ASP A 247 8.61 7.29 18.46
CA ASP A 247 9.13 8.64 18.65
C ASP A 247 8.47 9.27 19.86
N ILE A 248 9.20 9.35 20.98
CA ILE A 248 8.74 9.98 22.22
C ILE A 248 8.82 11.50 22.03
N GLN A 249 7.67 12.17 22.01
CA GLN A 249 7.58 13.63 21.88
C GLN A 249 7.63 14.31 23.24
N ILE A 250 8.54 15.24 23.43
CA ILE A 250 8.76 15.96 24.69
C ILE A 250 8.51 17.44 24.46
N ASN A 251 7.45 17.98 25.08
CA ASN A 251 7.09 19.40 25.00
C ASN A 251 6.27 19.83 26.21
N ARG A 252 6.90 20.55 27.13
CA ARG A 252 6.28 21.05 28.38
C ARG A 252 5.32 22.23 28.16
N ASP A 253 5.27 22.81 26.96
CA ASP A 253 4.34 23.91 26.66
C ASP A 253 2.94 23.40 26.31
N THR A 254 2.81 22.12 25.98
CA THR A 254 1.51 21.49 25.75
C THR A 254 0.78 21.21 27.06
N PRO A 255 -0.57 21.17 27.06
CA PRO A 255 -1.34 20.82 28.27
C PRO A 255 -0.97 19.47 28.88
N ILE A 256 -0.69 18.46 28.04
CA ILE A 256 -0.30 17.11 28.46
C ILE A 256 1.12 17.11 29.01
N GLY A 257 2.08 17.60 28.22
CA GLY A 257 3.49 17.59 28.61
C GLY A 257 3.82 18.46 29.82
N ARG A 258 3.05 19.51 30.07
CA ARG A 258 3.20 20.34 31.28
C ARG A 258 2.92 19.57 32.57
N ASN A 259 1.98 18.63 32.51
CA ASN A 259 1.55 17.82 33.66
C ASN A 259 2.32 16.49 33.73
N ASP A 260 3.16 16.17 32.73
CA ASP A 260 4.00 14.98 32.72
C ASP A 260 5.36 15.26 33.37
N ALA A 261 5.79 14.38 34.29
CA ALA A 261 7.06 14.54 35.00
C ALA A 261 8.29 14.66 34.08
N ALA A 262 8.31 13.89 32.99
CA ALA A 262 9.37 13.93 31.98
C ALA A 262 9.07 14.92 30.83
N GLY A 263 7.87 15.53 30.79
CA GLY A 263 7.44 16.44 29.75
C GLY A 263 6.96 15.73 28.47
N ILE A 264 6.67 14.44 28.54
CA ILE A 264 6.18 13.70 27.36
C ILE A 264 4.76 14.17 27.06
N CYS A 265 4.53 14.55 25.81
CA CYS A 265 3.23 14.98 25.32
C CYS A 265 2.57 13.99 24.37
N ASP A 266 3.35 13.06 23.77
CA ASP A 266 2.88 12.00 22.91
C ASP A 266 3.95 10.91 22.73
N VAL A 267 3.53 9.75 22.23
CA VAL A 267 4.38 8.73 21.60
C VAL A 267 3.85 8.54 20.21
N VAL A 268 4.65 8.89 19.21
CA VAL A 268 4.28 8.76 17.81
C VAL A 268 4.87 7.46 17.26
N LEU A 269 4.02 6.58 16.75
CA LEU A 269 4.46 5.29 16.22
C LEU A 269 4.59 5.34 14.69
N GLU A 270 5.61 4.69 14.18
CA GLU A 270 5.63 4.30 12.77
C GLU A 270 4.57 3.23 12.57
N ALA A 271 3.55 3.53 11.77
CA ALA A 271 2.33 2.74 11.67
C ALA A 271 2.14 2.17 10.26
N ALA A 272 1.43 2.86 9.36
CA ALA A 272 1.20 2.37 8.00
C ALA A 272 2.47 2.49 7.16
N LEU A 273 3.24 1.40 7.03
CA LEU A 273 4.49 1.39 6.25
C LEU A 273 4.24 1.49 4.76
N SER A 274 3.15 0.89 4.27
CA SER A 274 2.76 0.93 2.87
C SER A 274 1.28 1.22 2.72
N THR A 275 0.91 1.77 1.57
CA THR A 275 -0.49 2.07 1.23
C THR A 275 -0.74 1.74 -0.22
N ILE A 276 -1.77 0.95 -0.49
CA ILE A 276 -2.29 0.70 -1.83
C ILE A 276 -3.30 1.79 -2.16
N LEU A 277 -2.98 2.60 -3.15
CA LEU A 277 -3.92 3.50 -3.80
C LEU A 277 -4.69 2.71 -4.85
N ASP A 278 -6.00 2.66 -4.74
CA ASP A 278 -6.81 1.69 -5.46
C ASP A 278 -7.56 2.32 -6.63
N LEU A 279 -7.39 1.76 -7.84
CA LEU A 279 -8.17 2.05 -9.05
C LEU A 279 -9.20 0.96 -9.36
N GLU A 280 -9.36 -0.02 -8.47
CA GLU A 280 -10.17 -1.21 -8.71
C GLU A 280 -11.37 -1.28 -7.73
N ASP A 281 -11.41 -2.20 -6.79
CA ASP A 281 -12.62 -2.55 -6.03
C ASP A 281 -13.21 -1.42 -5.17
N SER A 282 -12.39 -0.51 -4.65
CA SER A 282 -12.88 0.59 -3.81
C SER A 282 -13.37 1.82 -4.59
N VAL A 283 -13.32 1.77 -5.92
CA VAL A 283 -13.76 2.87 -6.80
C VAL A 283 -14.72 2.39 -7.90
N ALA A 284 -15.49 3.32 -8.44
CA ALA A 284 -16.25 3.13 -9.67
C ALA A 284 -15.70 4.14 -10.70
N ALA A 285 -14.74 3.72 -11.53
CA ALA A 285 -14.13 4.53 -12.58
C ALA A 285 -14.57 3.99 -13.95
N VAL A 286 -15.73 4.42 -14.41
CA VAL A 286 -16.45 3.81 -15.53
C VAL A 286 -16.19 4.47 -16.87
N ASP A 287 -15.61 5.66 -16.89
CA ASP A 287 -15.37 6.45 -18.09
C ASP A 287 -14.03 7.22 -18.05
N ALA A 288 -13.83 8.11 -19.03
CA ALA A 288 -12.62 8.88 -19.15
C ALA A 288 -12.48 9.94 -18.05
N ALA A 289 -13.56 10.53 -17.57
CA ALA A 289 -13.53 11.54 -16.53
C ALA A 289 -13.10 10.93 -15.20
N ASP A 290 -13.70 9.80 -14.81
CA ASP A 290 -13.33 9.08 -13.61
C ASP A 290 -11.86 8.61 -13.63
N LYS A 291 -11.42 8.02 -14.75
CA LYS A 291 -10.04 7.57 -14.90
C LYS A 291 -9.06 8.72 -14.84
N THR A 292 -9.37 9.83 -15.51
CA THR A 292 -8.54 11.04 -15.49
C THR A 292 -8.44 11.62 -14.08
N LEU A 293 -9.52 11.62 -13.30
CA LEU A 293 -9.48 12.04 -11.89
C LEU A 293 -8.51 11.15 -11.06
N GLY A 294 -8.62 9.83 -11.19
CA GLY A 294 -7.72 8.91 -10.49
C GLY A 294 -6.25 9.10 -10.88
N TYR A 295 -5.98 9.22 -12.18
CA TYR A 295 -4.64 9.45 -12.68
C TYR A 295 -4.08 10.84 -12.28
N ARG A 296 -4.93 11.87 -12.25
CA ARG A 296 -4.52 13.21 -11.80
C ARG A 296 -4.19 13.23 -10.32
N ASN A 297 -4.94 12.52 -9.48
CA ASN A 297 -4.62 12.34 -8.07
C ASN A 297 -3.28 11.60 -7.89
N TRP A 298 -3.04 10.55 -8.68
CA TRP A 298 -1.74 9.86 -8.68
C TRP A 298 -0.59 10.79 -9.09
N LEU A 299 -0.77 11.56 -10.16
CA LEU A 299 0.22 12.54 -10.61
C LEU A 299 0.52 13.59 -9.54
N GLY A 300 -0.52 14.10 -8.90
CA GLY A 300 -0.37 15.09 -7.82
C GLY A 300 0.36 14.53 -6.60
N ILE A 301 0.13 13.27 -6.26
CA ILE A 301 0.86 12.57 -5.19
C ILE A 301 2.34 12.40 -5.57
N VAL A 302 2.63 11.87 -6.75
CA VAL A 302 3.99 11.63 -7.23
C VAL A 302 4.79 12.91 -7.32
N LYS A 303 4.16 13.99 -7.80
CA LYS A 303 4.76 15.33 -7.85
C LYS A 303 4.77 16.05 -6.50
N GLY A 304 4.11 15.51 -5.46
CA GLY A 304 3.99 16.15 -4.15
C GLY A 304 3.15 17.43 -4.16
N THR A 305 2.28 17.60 -5.15
CA THR A 305 1.45 18.80 -5.35
C THR A 305 -0.01 18.59 -5.00
N LEU A 306 -0.44 17.35 -4.77
CA LEU A 306 -1.82 17.08 -4.36
C LEU A 306 -2.10 17.73 -3.02
N THR A 307 -3.20 18.50 -2.98
CA THR A 307 -3.68 19.19 -1.78
C THR A 307 -5.18 19.02 -1.66
N GLU A 308 -5.68 19.08 -0.41
CA GLU A 308 -7.10 19.01 -0.10
C GLU A 308 -7.43 19.97 1.04
N GLU A 309 -8.47 20.78 0.89
CA GLU A 309 -8.98 21.62 1.96
C GLU A 309 -9.80 20.79 2.96
N VAL A 310 -9.44 20.90 4.23
CA VAL A 310 -10.12 20.18 5.31
C VAL A 310 -10.69 21.18 6.30
N HIS A 311 -12.00 21.07 6.54
CA HIS A 311 -12.70 21.87 7.54
C HIS A 311 -12.80 21.07 8.84
N LYS A 312 -12.32 21.65 9.95
CA LYS A 312 -12.46 21.08 11.30
C LYS A 312 -13.02 22.15 12.24
N GLY A 313 -14.33 22.08 12.49
CA GLY A 313 -15.05 23.14 13.20
C GLY A 313 -14.98 24.47 12.43
N SER A 314 -14.50 25.54 13.07
CA SER A 314 -14.31 26.86 12.44
C SER A 314 -12.98 27.03 11.71
N GLN A 315 -12.11 26.03 11.73
CA GLN A 315 -10.78 26.11 11.10
C GLN A 315 -10.77 25.39 9.76
N THR A 316 -10.16 26.05 8.78
CA THR A 316 -9.84 25.45 7.47
C THR A 316 -8.33 25.33 7.33
N PHE A 317 -7.85 24.17 6.95
CA PHE A 317 -6.43 23.94 6.66
C PHE A 317 -6.25 23.13 5.39
N VAL A 318 -5.13 23.34 4.71
CA VAL A 318 -4.78 22.61 3.50
C VAL A 318 -3.97 21.38 3.88
N ARG A 319 -4.52 20.20 3.61
CA ARG A 319 -3.81 18.94 3.75
C ARG A 319 -2.93 18.68 2.54
N ARG A 320 -1.71 18.21 2.78
CA ARG A 320 -0.71 17.83 1.78
C ARG A 320 0.10 16.65 2.30
N LEU A 321 0.97 16.08 1.46
CA LEU A 321 1.91 15.06 1.88
C LEU A 321 2.86 15.61 2.96
N ASN A 322 3.08 14.81 4.01
CA ASN A 322 4.03 15.14 5.06
C ASN A 322 5.47 15.16 4.51
N ALA A 323 6.29 16.06 5.05
CA ALA A 323 7.73 16.03 4.82
C ALA A 323 8.39 14.82 5.50
N ASP A 324 9.61 14.50 5.09
CA ASP A 324 10.43 13.52 5.80
C ASP A 324 10.78 14.03 7.21
N ARG A 325 11.05 13.11 8.11
CA ARG A 325 11.37 13.38 9.52
C ARG A 325 12.89 13.35 9.69
N HIS A 326 13.44 14.41 10.28
CA HIS A 326 14.88 14.58 10.45
C HIS A 326 15.28 14.50 11.91
N TYR A 327 16.31 13.73 12.19
CA TYR A 327 16.87 13.52 13.52
C TYR A 327 18.39 13.66 13.48
N THR A 328 18.98 13.86 14.64
CA THR A 328 20.41 13.56 14.87
C THR A 328 20.48 12.10 15.34
N GLY A 329 21.17 11.26 14.60
CA GLY A 329 21.33 9.84 14.93
C GLY A 329 22.19 9.63 16.20
N ALA A 330 22.13 8.43 16.77
CA ALA A 330 22.94 8.04 17.92
C ALA A 330 24.45 8.22 17.70
N ASN A 331 24.90 8.15 16.45
CA ASN A 331 26.29 8.40 16.02
C ASN A 331 26.58 9.88 15.72
N ASN A 332 25.68 10.79 16.06
CA ASN A 332 25.70 12.22 15.75
C ASN A 332 25.69 12.58 14.24
N LEU A 333 25.36 11.64 13.37
CA LEU A 333 25.14 11.90 11.95
C LEU A 333 23.66 12.19 11.68
N PRO A 334 23.34 12.93 10.60
CA PRO A 334 21.96 13.13 10.19
C PRO A 334 21.25 11.79 9.93
N LEU A 335 20.04 11.63 10.44
CA LEU A 335 19.15 10.51 10.20
C LEU A 335 17.84 11.05 9.63
N THR A 336 17.43 10.57 8.46
CA THR A 336 16.17 10.95 7.82
C THR A 336 15.31 9.73 7.64
N LEU A 337 14.06 9.80 8.12
CA LEU A 337 13.04 8.78 7.93
C LEU A 337 11.93 9.31 7.03
N HIS A 338 11.31 8.43 6.25
CA HIS A 338 10.16 8.79 5.45
C HIS A 338 9.02 9.33 6.32
N GLY A 339 8.45 10.46 5.92
CA GLY A 339 7.26 11.02 6.54
C GLY A 339 5.95 10.37 6.05
N ARG A 340 6.03 9.54 5.02
CA ARG A 340 4.89 8.96 4.28
C ARG A 340 5.04 7.45 4.13
N SER A 341 3.90 6.75 3.95
CA SER A 341 3.88 5.35 3.50
C SER A 341 4.56 5.21 2.14
N LEU A 342 5.16 4.05 1.88
CA LEU A 342 5.49 3.62 0.53
C LEU A 342 4.19 3.35 -0.22
N LEU A 343 3.98 4.01 -1.35
CA LEU A 343 2.73 3.95 -2.09
C LEU A 343 2.82 2.94 -3.23
N PHE A 344 1.81 2.09 -3.31
CA PHE A 344 1.54 1.19 -4.42
C PHE A 344 0.29 1.65 -5.13
N LEU A 345 0.16 1.29 -6.40
CA LEU A 345 -1.07 1.53 -7.14
C LEU A 345 -1.67 0.18 -7.55
N ARG A 346 -2.92 -0.08 -7.14
CA ARG A 346 -3.65 -1.24 -7.64
C ARG A 346 -4.35 -0.86 -8.94
N ASN A 347 -3.82 -1.40 -10.04
CA ASN A 347 -4.44 -1.30 -11.35
C ASN A 347 -5.62 -2.29 -11.44
N VAL A 348 -6.49 -2.10 -12.44
CA VAL A 348 -7.59 -3.02 -12.70
C VAL A 348 -7.07 -4.38 -13.23
N GLY A 349 -7.81 -5.45 -12.98
CA GLY A 349 -7.52 -6.81 -13.44
C GLY A 349 -7.62 -6.97 -14.97
N HIS A 350 -7.64 -8.24 -15.43
CA HIS A 350 -7.66 -8.53 -16.86
C HIS A 350 -9.06 -8.54 -17.49
N LEU A 351 -10.12 -8.67 -16.67
CA LEU A 351 -11.51 -8.83 -17.15
C LEU A 351 -12.11 -7.54 -17.71
N MET A 352 -11.89 -6.42 -17.05
CA MET A 352 -12.60 -5.18 -17.33
C MET A 352 -12.07 -4.47 -18.56
N THR A 353 -12.98 -3.80 -19.28
CA THR A 353 -12.70 -2.87 -20.36
C THR A 353 -13.20 -1.48 -19.99
N ASN A 354 -12.64 -0.44 -20.65
CA ASN A 354 -13.02 0.94 -20.36
C ASN A 354 -13.22 1.74 -21.65
N PRO A 355 -14.31 2.52 -21.76
CA PRO A 355 -14.59 3.32 -22.96
C PRO A 355 -13.70 4.57 -23.09
N ALA A 356 -12.83 4.87 -22.13
CA ALA A 356 -11.91 6.02 -22.23
C ALA A 356 -11.02 5.96 -23.49
N ILE A 357 -10.65 4.75 -23.91
CA ILE A 357 -9.94 4.51 -25.15
C ILE A 357 -10.64 3.38 -25.93
N LEU A 358 -10.85 3.61 -27.23
CA LEU A 358 -11.30 2.58 -28.14
C LEU A 358 -10.19 2.23 -29.14
N PHE A 359 -10.21 0.98 -29.63
CA PHE A 359 -9.27 0.50 -30.64
C PHE A 359 -9.94 -0.44 -31.64
N GLY A 360 -9.29 -0.73 -32.76
CA GLY A 360 -9.83 -1.61 -33.79
C GLY A 360 -11.23 -1.16 -34.25
N ASN A 361 -12.20 -2.07 -34.20
CA ASN A 361 -13.59 -1.81 -34.56
C ASN A 361 -14.38 -1.19 -33.41
N ASN A 362 -13.89 -0.10 -32.81
CA ASN A 362 -14.51 0.59 -31.66
C ASN A 362 -14.64 -0.30 -30.39
N GLN A 363 -13.73 -1.25 -30.22
CA GLN A 363 -13.69 -2.05 -29.00
C GLN A 363 -13.12 -1.20 -27.85
N GLN A 364 -13.68 -1.35 -26.68
CA GLN A 364 -13.14 -0.74 -25.47
C GLN A 364 -11.79 -1.38 -25.11
N ILE A 365 -10.82 -0.56 -24.67
CA ILE A 365 -9.51 -1.05 -24.28
C ILE A 365 -9.61 -1.95 -23.05
N PRO A 366 -8.83 -3.06 -22.98
CA PRO A 366 -8.63 -3.75 -21.71
C PRO A 366 -8.07 -2.77 -20.67
N GLU A 367 -8.84 -2.51 -19.64
CA GLU A 367 -8.57 -1.43 -18.67
C GLU A 367 -7.23 -1.63 -17.95
N GLY A 368 -6.88 -2.88 -17.65
CA GLY A 368 -5.60 -3.20 -17.02
C GLY A 368 -4.37 -2.90 -17.90
N ILE A 369 -4.51 -2.87 -19.24
CA ILE A 369 -3.44 -2.44 -20.16
C ILE A 369 -3.33 -0.90 -20.11
N MET A 370 -4.46 -0.19 -20.17
CA MET A 370 -4.51 1.25 -20.05
C MET A 370 -3.88 1.75 -18.75
N ASP A 371 -4.28 1.15 -17.64
CA ASP A 371 -3.74 1.48 -16.32
C ASP A 371 -2.22 1.29 -16.28
N ALA A 372 -1.71 0.12 -16.73
CA ALA A 372 -0.29 -0.16 -16.67
C ALA A 372 0.55 0.88 -17.43
N VAL A 373 0.11 1.31 -18.61
CA VAL A 373 0.81 2.32 -19.40
C VAL A 373 0.76 3.68 -18.72
N ILE A 374 -0.42 4.17 -18.37
CA ILE A 374 -0.59 5.53 -17.88
C ILE A 374 -0.01 5.70 -16.47
N THR A 375 -0.28 4.76 -15.56
CA THR A 375 0.18 4.89 -14.17
C THR A 375 1.69 4.76 -14.03
N THR A 376 2.32 3.92 -14.86
CA THR A 376 3.80 3.83 -14.90
C THR A 376 4.42 5.07 -15.54
N THR A 377 3.79 5.64 -16.57
CA THR A 377 4.26 6.90 -17.15
C THR A 377 4.23 8.03 -16.13
N ILE A 378 3.18 8.13 -15.34
CA ILE A 378 3.09 9.09 -14.23
C ILE A 378 4.21 8.85 -13.20
N ALA A 379 4.51 7.59 -12.88
CA ALA A 379 5.56 7.25 -11.91
C ALA A 379 6.98 7.66 -12.37
N LEU A 380 7.20 7.97 -13.67
CA LEU A 380 8.48 8.54 -14.13
C LEU A 380 8.86 9.81 -13.37
N HIS A 381 7.89 10.63 -12.97
CA HIS A 381 8.16 11.83 -12.18
C HIS A 381 8.80 11.52 -10.83
N ASP A 382 8.42 10.41 -10.18
CA ASP A 382 9.09 9.93 -8.96
C ASP A 382 10.50 9.44 -9.26
N LEU A 383 10.64 8.56 -10.26
CA LEU A 383 11.92 7.96 -10.64
C LEU A 383 12.96 9.00 -11.04
N GLN A 384 12.54 10.10 -11.64
CA GLN A 384 13.39 11.22 -12.06
C GLN A 384 13.58 12.28 -10.96
N GLY A 385 12.91 12.13 -9.82
CA GLY A 385 13.06 13.05 -8.68
C GLY A 385 12.38 14.39 -8.85
N HIS A 386 11.29 14.44 -9.59
CA HIS A 386 10.51 15.67 -9.82
C HIS A 386 9.54 16.02 -8.70
N GLY A 387 9.55 15.26 -7.60
CA GLY A 387 8.71 15.55 -6.44
C GLY A 387 9.07 16.87 -5.78
N ALA A 388 8.06 17.69 -5.48
CA ALA A 388 8.23 18.96 -4.79
C ALA A 388 8.92 18.74 -3.43
N ASN A 389 9.84 19.63 -3.06
CA ASN A 389 10.62 19.56 -1.82
C ASN A 389 11.43 18.25 -1.65
N GLY A 390 11.81 17.61 -2.76
CA GLY A 390 12.58 16.36 -2.73
C GLY A 390 11.75 15.13 -2.31
N ILE A 391 10.42 15.23 -2.31
CA ILE A 391 9.53 14.10 -2.05
C ILE A 391 9.82 12.99 -3.07
N ARG A 392 10.01 11.77 -2.57
CA ARG A 392 10.13 10.56 -3.36
C ARG A 392 9.26 9.46 -2.75
N ASN A 393 8.68 8.65 -3.63
CA ASN A 393 7.97 7.44 -3.20
C ASN A 393 8.96 6.30 -2.98
N SER A 394 9.68 5.90 -4.03
CA SER A 394 10.68 4.83 -3.93
C SER A 394 12.10 5.39 -3.80
N ARG A 395 12.86 4.94 -2.80
CA ARG A 395 14.29 5.24 -2.65
C ARG A 395 15.16 4.30 -3.48
N GLN A 396 14.64 3.13 -3.84
CA GLN A 396 15.30 2.13 -4.64
C GLN A 396 15.09 2.33 -6.16
N GLY A 397 14.24 3.31 -6.56
CA GLY A 397 13.94 3.57 -7.96
C GLY A 397 13.01 2.53 -8.58
N SER A 398 12.03 2.06 -7.84
CA SER A 398 11.04 1.07 -8.26
C SER A 398 9.65 1.68 -8.36
N VAL A 399 8.81 1.09 -9.21
CA VAL A 399 7.38 1.37 -9.31
C VAL A 399 6.63 0.14 -8.84
N TYR A 400 5.70 0.29 -7.91
CA TYR A 400 4.96 -0.83 -7.33
C TYR A 400 3.53 -0.85 -7.84
N ILE A 401 3.19 -1.87 -8.63
CA ILE A 401 1.83 -2.09 -9.16
C ILE A 401 1.27 -3.37 -8.55
N VAL A 402 0.08 -3.25 -7.96
CA VAL A 402 -0.71 -4.38 -7.49
C VAL A 402 -1.63 -4.83 -8.61
N LYS A 403 -1.64 -6.13 -8.92
CA LYS A 403 -2.49 -6.70 -9.97
C LYS A 403 -3.50 -7.66 -9.36
N PRO A 404 -4.80 -7.29 -9.35
CA PRO A 404 -5.86 -8.07 -8.76
C PRO A 404 -6.40 -9.14 -9.71
N LYS A 405 -7.14 -10.11 -9.15
CA LYS A 405 -8.02 -11.03 -9.88
C LYS A 405 -7.35 -11.79 -11.03
N MET A 406 -6.08 -12.19 -10.83
CA MET A 406 -5.38 -13.05 -11.77
C MET A 406 -5.70 -14.52 -11.51
N HIS A 407 -6.01 -15.28 -12.57
CA HIS A 407 -6.33 -16.70 -12.53
C HIS A 407 -5.16 -17.56 -13.01
N GLY A 408 -4.22 -17.85 -12.13
CA GLY A 408 -3.12 -18.77 -12.35
C GLY A 408 -1.88 -18.17 -13.01
N PRO A 409 -0.86 -19.00 -13.25
CA PRO A 409 0.47 -18.54 -13.64
C PRO A 409 0.53 -17.91 -15.03
N GLN A 410 -0.35 -18.29 -15.97
CA GLN A 410 -0.39 -17.71 -17.31
C GLN A 410 -0.79 -16.24 -17.26
N GLU A 411 -1.74 -15.88 -16.41
CA GLU A 411 -2.15 -14.47 -16.26
C GLU A 411 -1.12 -13.65 -15.50
N VAL A 412 -0.40 -14.25 -14.55
CA VAL A 412 0.74 -13.60 -13.89
C VAL A 412 1.87 -13.37 -14.92
N ALA A 413 2.16 -14.34 -15.78
CA ALA A 413 3.13 -14.19 -16.87
C ALA A 413 2.73 -13.08 -17.84
N PHE A 414 1.44 -12.97 -18.17
CA PHE A 414 0.92 -11.90 -19.00
C PHE A 414 1.08 -10.52 -18.35
N ALA A 415 0.82 -10.39 -17.05
CA ALA A 415 1.08 -9.15 -16.32
C ALA A 415 2.58 -8.78 -16.33
N ALA A 416 3.45 -9.77 -16.17
CA ALA A 416 4.91 -9.56 -16.26
C ALA A 416 5.36 -9.14 -17.67
N GLU A 417 4.78 -9.72 -18.73
CA GLU A 417 4.99 -9.33 -20.14
C GLU A 417 4.53 -7.88 -20.38
N LEU A 418 3.32 -7.54 -19.92
CA LEU A 418 2.76 -6.18 -20.04
C LEU A 418 3.69 -5.15 -19.40
N PHE A 419 4.15 -5.40 -18.18
CA PHE A 419 5.07 -4.48 -17.49
C PHE A 419 6.42 -4.38 -18.23
N GLY A 420 6.94 -5.46 -18.76
CA GLY A 420 8.15 -5.43 -19.59
C GLY A 420 7.98 -4.61 -20.89
N ARG A 421 6.80 -4.65 -21.50
CA ARG A 421 6.47 -3.82 -22.68
C ARG A 421 6.37 -2.34 -22.32
N VAL A 422 5.76 -2.02 -21.17
CA VAL A 422 5.68 -0.65 -20.64
C VAL A 422 7.08 -0.13 -20.28
N GLU A 423 7.90 -0.91 -19.61
CA GLU A 423 9.29 -0.56 -19.31
C GLU A 423 10.08 -0.22 -20.60
N LYS A 424 9.92 -1.04 -21.64
CA LYS A 424 10.56 -0.78 -22.94
C LYS A 424 10.08 0.52 -23.57
N LEU A 425 8.77 0.78 -23.58
CA LEU A 425 8.16 2.02 -24.07
C LEU A 425 8.76 3.25 -23.39
N LEU A 426 8.94 3.17 -22.07
CA LEU A 426 9.37 4.28 -21.24
C LEU A 426 10.88 4.37 -21.05
N GLY A 427 11.66 3.47 -21.69
CA GLY A 427 13.13 3.45 -21.55
C GLY A 427 13.61 3.05 -20.15
N LEU A 428 12.77 2.36 -19.37
CA LEU A 428 13.09 1.89 -18.03
C LEU A 428 13.93 0.60 -18.07
N LYS A 429 14.72 0.38 -17.03
CA LYS A 429 15.41 -0.90 -16.84
C LYS A 429 14.38 -2.00 -16.62
N GLN A 430 14.73 -3.22 -17.08
CA GLN A 430 13.90 -4.39 -16.86
C GLN A 430 13.64 -4.60 -15.36
N ALA A 431 12.42 -4.99 -15.02
CA ALA A 431 11.93 -5.20 -13.65
C ALA A 431 11.99 -3.96 -12.74
N THR A 432 11.97 -2.74 -13.31
CA THR A 432 11.70 -1.51 -12.55
C THR A 432 10.28 -1.52 -11.98
N VAL A 433 9.28 -2.00 -12.77
CA VAL A 433 7.91 -2.17 -12.31
C VAL A 433 7.80 -3.49 -11.54
N LYS A 434 7.57 -3.38 -10.25
CA LYS A 434 7.35 -4.52 -9.34
C LYS A 434 5.89 -4.93 -9.36
N LEU A 435 5.66 -6.21 -9.12
CA LEU A 435 4.32 -6.80 -9.11
C LEU A 435 3.95 -7.26 -7.70
N GLY A 436 2.87 -6.71 -7.17
CA GLY A 436 2.13 -7.31 -6.05
C GLY A 436 1.08 -8.27 -6.61
N ILE A 437 1.17 -9.54 -6.28
CA ILE A 437 0.19 -10.55 -6.69
C ILE A 437 -0.91 -10.61 -5.62
N MET A 438 -2.17 -10.39 -6.04
CA MET A 438 -3.32 -10.69 -5.19
C MET A 438 -3.63 -12.18 -5.30
N ASP A 439 -3.45 -12.92 -4.20
CA ASP A 439 -3.85 -14.32 -4.07
C ASP A 439 -5.31 -14.38 -3.61
N GLU A 440 -6.22 -14.16 -4.54
CA GLU A 440 -7.65 -14.01 -4.30
C GLU A 440 -8.53 -14.79 -5.26
N GLU A 441 -7.92 -15.57 -6.17
CA GLU A 441 -8.60 -16.47 -7.07
C GLU A 441 -8.12 -17.91 -6.84
N ARG A 442 -9.02 -18.89 -6.86
CA ARG A 442 -8.70 -20.31 -6.55
C ARG A 442 -7.54 -20.83 -7.39
N ARG A 443 -7.55 -20.55 -8.71
CA ARG A 443 -6.50 -21.05 -9.62
C ARG A 443 -5.13 -20.45 -9.29
N THR A 444 -5.08 -19.23 -8.78
CA THR A 444 -3.83 -18.62 -8.28
C THR A 444 -3.40 -19.26 -6.98
N SER A 445 -4.29 -19.43 -6.02
CA SER A 445 -3.96 -20.04 -4.71
C SER A 445 -3.41 -21.47 -4.84
N VAL A 446 -4.07 -22.32 -5.64
CA VAL A 446 -3.63 -23.72 -5.81
C VAL A 446 -2.36 -23.87 -6.65
N ASN A 447 -1.98 -22.82 -7.40
CA ASN A 447 -0.78 -22.77 -8.24
C ASN A 447 0.18 -21.64 -7.82
N LEU A 448 0.13 -21.17 -6.56
CA LEU A 448 0.82 -19.96 -6.11
C LEU A 448 2.33 -20.02 -6.39
N LYS A 449 2.97 -21.17 -6.19
CA LYS A 449 4.39 -21.37 -6.46
C LYS A 449 4.73 -21.13 -7.94
N ALA A 450 3.88 -21.59 -8.86
CA ALA A 450 4.03 -21.35 -10.29
C ALA A 450 3.75 -19.88 -10.66
N CYS A 451 2.80 -19.24 -9.99
CA CYS A 451 2.53 -17.80 -10.13
C CYS A 451 3.75 -16.96 -9.73
N ILE A 452 4.38 -17.27 -8.60
CA ILE A 452 5.61 -16.59 -8.17
C ILE A 452 6.74 -16.80 -9.18
N ALA A 453 6.90 -18.05 -9.70
CA ALA A 453 7.91 -18.34 -10.71
C ALA A 453 7.71 -17.54 -12.00
N ALA A 454 6.46 -17.32 -12.43
CA ALA A 454 6.12 -16.55 -13.63
C ALA A 454 6.53 -15.06 -13.54
N ALA A 455 6.73 -14.53 -12.32
CA ALA A 455 7.15 -13.16 -12.08
C ALA A 455 8.36 -13.07 -11.13
N ALA A 456 9.21 -14.09 -11.09
CA ALA A 456 10.26 -14.25 -10.07
C ALA A 456 11.21 -13.05 -9.94
N ASN A 457 11.44 -12.30 -11.02
CA ASN A 457 12.34 -11.15 -11.05
C ASN A 457 11.66 -9.81 -10.69
N ARG A 458 10.32 -9.81 -10.48
CA ARG A 458 9.56 -8.58 -10.20
C ARG A 458 8.52 -8.70 -9.10
N VAL A 459 8.20 -9.91 -8.62
CA VAL A 459 7.27 -10.08 -7.50
C VAL A 459 7.82 -9.40 -6.24
N ALA A 460 7.04 -8.48 -5.66
CA ALA A 460 7.42 -7.73 -4.47
C ALA A 460 6.70 -8.24 -3.21
N PHE A 461 5.45 -8.66 -3.35
CA PHE A 461 4.67 -9.24 -2.26
C PHE A 461 3.51 -10.09 -2.81
N ILE A 462 2.95 -10.89 -1.92
CA ILE A 462 1.70 -11.60 -2.10
C ILE A 462 0.70 -11.05 -1.08
N ASN A 463 -0.50 -10.70 -1.54
CA ASN A 463 -1.59 -10.29 -0.66
C ASN A 463 -2.72 -11.33 -0.77
N THR A 464 -3.12 -11.93 0.35
CA THR A 464 -4.19 -12.94 0.38
C THR A 464 -5.54 -12.26 0.60
N GLY A 465 -6.35 -12.20 -0.47
CA GLY A 465 -7.70 -11.61 -0.47
C GLY A 465 -8.77 -12.68 -0.26
N PHE A 466 -9.38 -12.77 0.93
CA PHE A 466 -10.37 -13.81 1.21
C PHE A 466 -11.77 -13.51 0.67
N LEU A 467 -12.14 -12.24 0.46
CA LEU A 467 -13.48 -11.86 -0.03
C LEU A 467 -13.71 -12.34 -1.46
N ASP A 468 -12.83 -12.00 -2.38
CA ASP A 468 -12.92 -12.45 -3.79
C ASP A 468 -12.72 -13.95 -3.89
N ARG A 469 -11.80 -14.51 -3.09
CA ARG A 469 -11.59 -15.94 -2.99
C ARG A 469 -12.87 -16.68 -2.63
N THR A 470 -13.64 -16.17 -1.66
CA THR A 470 -14.93 -16.73 -1.26
C THR A 470 -15.93 -16.64 -2.43
N GLY A 471 -16.00 -15.51 -3.12
CA GLY A 471 -16.86 -15.32 -4.29
C GLY A 471 -16.55 -16.30 -5.43
N ASP A 472 -15.26 -16.50 -5.74
CA ASP A 472 -14.82 -17.47 -6.75
C ASP A 472 -15.16 -18.92 -6.35
N GLU A 473 -15.06 -19.28 -5.06
CA GLU A 473 -15.42 -20.61 -4.56
C GLU A 473 -16.94 -20.87 -4.56
N MET A 474 -17.77 -19.87 -4.29
CA MET A 474 -19.23 -20.03 -4.17
C MET A 474 -19.87 -20.60 -5.44
N HIS A 475 -19.34 -20.29 -6.61
CA HIS A 475 -19.87 -20.79 -7.87
C HIS A 475 -19.77 -22.33 -7.97
N THR A 476 -18.63 -22.90 -7.63
CA THR A 476 -18.39 -24.35 -7.66
C THR A 476 -19.19 -25.10 -6.55
N PRO A 477 -19.18 -24.68 -5.26
CA PRO A 477 -20.05 -25.26 -4.25
C PRO A 477 -21.54 -25.22 -4.61
N ALA A 478 -22.03 -24.17 -5.22
CA ALA A 478 -23.41 -24.09 -5.68
C ALA A 478 -23.73 -25.14 -6.75
N ARG A 479 -22.81 -25.42 -7.69
CA ARG A 479 -22.97 -26.44 -8.72
C ARG A 479 -22.89 -27.86 -8.15
N SER A 480 -22.05 -28.08 -7.17
CA SER A 480 -21.90 -29.40 -6.51
C SER A 480 -23.04 -29.74 -5.53
N LYS A 481 -23.98 -28.82 -5.29
CA LYS A 481 -25.06 -28.96 -4.29
C LYS A 481 -24.58 -29.11 -2.84
N LEU A 482 -23.37 -28.65 -2.53
CA LEU A 482 -22.78 -28.67 -1.19
C LEU A 482 -23.49 -27.75 -0.18
N HIS A 483 -24.29 -26.81 -0.64
CA HIS A 483 -24.94 -25.80 0.22
C HIS A 483 -25.99 -26.34 1.21
N LYS A 484 -26.39 -27.59 1.13
CA LYS A 484 -27.37 -28.13 2.08
C LYS A 484 -26.78 -28.50 3.47
N SER A 485 -25.46 -28.68 3.56
CA SER A 485 -24.81 -29.08 4.82
C SER A 485 -24.24 -27.92 5.65
N ALA A 486 -24.02 -26.75 5.08
CA ALA A 486 -23.46 -25.58 5.77
C ALA A 486 -24.46 -24.82 6.66
N ARG A 487 -25.73 -25.24 6.73
CA ARG A 487 -26.74 -24.66 7.63
C ARG A 487 -26.89 -25.40 8.96
N ALA A 488 -26.02 -26.35 9.26
CA ALA A 488 -26.09 -27.18 10.45
C ALA A 488 -24.79 -27.11 11.29
N VAL A 489 -24.20 -25.92 11.41
CA VAL A 489 -23.19 -25.61 12.46
C VAL A 489 -23.51 -24.25 13.05
#